data_878a38e7af8ab4f4ee82dfad455af535
#
_entry.id   878a38e7af8ab4f4ee82dfad455af535
#
_cell.length_a   1.000
_cell.length_b   1.000
_cell.length_c   1.000
_cell.angle_alpha   90.00
_cell.angle_beta   90.00
_cell.angle_gamma   90.00
#
_symmetry.space_group_name_H-M   'P 1'
#
loop_
_entity.id
_entity.type
_entity.pdbx_description
1 polymer ?
#
loop_
_entity_poly.entity_id
_entity_poly.type
_entity_poly.pdbx_seq_one_letter_code
_entity_poly.pdbx_strand_id
1 'polypeptide(L)'
;MQQISQTNFKSIQNNMSSVNKVILIGNVGNDPEVRYLDRGVCIANFNLATTERGYTMQNGTQVPDVTEWHSIVLWRNLAEWAEQYLRKSMKIYVEGKLKTRAWEKDGQVRRKTEIVAENIQILYKPEQYRRQENTTETRTQE
;
A
#
# COMPACT_ATOMS: atom_id res chain seq x y z
N MET A 1 -30.44 -21.50 -35.08
CA MET A 1 -30.13 -20.12 -34.75
C MET A 1 -29.99 -19.91 -33.29
N GLN A 2 -28.88 -19.92 -32.92
CA GLN A 2 -28.06 -19.41 -31.80
C GLN A 2 -28.83 -18.85 -30.59
N GLN A 3 -29.21 -19.72 -29.72
CA GLN A 3 -29.31 -19.39 -28.32
C GLN A 3 -27.89 -19.28 -27.75
N ILE A 4 -27.14 -18.27 -28.15
CA ILE A 4 -25.92 -17.85 -27.43
C ILE A 4 -26.41 -17.14 -26.21
N SER A 5 -26.85 -17.90 -25.32
CA SER A 5 -26.45 -17.90 -23.94
C SER A 5 -26.66 -16.57 -23.22
N GLN A 6 -27.92 -16.32 -22.90
CA GLN A 6 -28.25 -15.40 -21.80
C GLN A 6 -27.51 -15.78 -20.48
N THR A 7 -27.04 -17.02 -20.36
CA THR A 7 -26.27 -17.51 -19.22
C THR A 7 -24.85 -16.95 -19.18
N ASN A 8 -24.18 -16.80 -20.31
CA ASN A 8 -22.83 -16.24 -20.34
C ASN A 8 -22.84 -14.72 -20.16
N PHE A 9 -23.89 -14.05 -20.63
CA PHE A 9 -24.02 -12.61 -20.47
C PHE A 9 -24.31 -12.24 -18.98
N LYS A 10 -25.11 -13.01 -18.27
CA LYS A 10 -25.37 -12.80 -16.84
C LYS A 10 -24.13 -13.02 -15.98
N SER A 11 -23.27 -13.99 -16.32
CA SER A 11 -22.03 -14.21 -15.57
C SER A 11 -21.00 -13.10 -15.78
N ILE A 12 -20.95 -12.54 -16.96
CA ILE A 12 -20.08 -11.39 -17.27
C ILE A 12 -20.58 -10.12 -16.54
N GLN A 13 -21.88 -9.89 -16.50
CA GLN A 13 -22.45 -8.76 -15.77
C GLN A 13 -22.22 -8.84 -14.26
N ASN A 14 -22.30 -10.02 -13.67
CA ASN A 14 -22.08 -10.21 -12.24
C ASN A 14 -20.62 -9.95 -11.82
N ASN A 15 -19.66 -10.15 -12.73
CA ASN A 15 -18.24 -9.90 -12.43
C ASN A 15 -17.82 -8.43 -12.61
N MET A 16 -18.67 -7.59 -13.24
CA MET A 16 -18.35 -6.20 -13.55
C MET A 16 -19.24 -5.19 -12.85
N SER A 17 -19.96 -5.59 -11.79
CA SER A 17 -20.94 -4.73 -11.12
C SER A 17 -20.33 -3.64 -10.24
N SER A 18 -19.04 -3.72 -9.90
CA SER A 18 -18.39 -2.75 -9.04
C SER A 18 -16.87 -2.71 -9.27
N VAL A 19 -16.26 -1.64 -8.80
CA VAL A 19 -14.81 -1.46 -8.78
C VAL A 19 -14.38 -1.03 -7.38
N ASN A 20 -13.35 -1.65 -6.87
CA ASN A 20 -12.67 -1.24 -5.65
C ASN A 20 -11.17 -1.28 -5.91
N LYS A 21 -10.62 -0.14 -6.33
CA LYS A 21 -9.23 0.01 -6.74
C LYS A 21 -8.62 1.27 -6.17
N VAL A 22 -7.44 1.13 -5.58
CA VAL A 22 -6.63 2.24 -5.08
C VAL A 22 -5.27 2.19 -5.75
N ILE A 23 -4.82 3.33 -6.23
CA ILE A 23 -3.48 3.54 -6.80
C ILE A 23 -2.86 4.73 -6.09
N LEU A 24 -1.71 4.53 -5.47
CA LEU A 24 -0.98 5.56 -4.75
C LEU A 24 0.49 5.56 -5.13
N ILE A 25 1.07 6.75 -5.22
CA ILE A 25 2.51 6.95 -5.17
C ILE A 25 2.78 7.87 -3.98
N GLY A 26 3.64 7.44 -3.07
CA GLY A 26 3.93 8.21 -1.88
C GLY A 26 5.18 7.72 -1.17
N ASN A 27 5.43 8.29 -0.01
CA ASN A 27 6.59 7.98 0.81
C ASN A 27 6.20 7.15 2.03
N VAL A 28 6.97 6.13 2.30
CA VAL A 28 6.80 5.26 3.47
C VAL A 28 7.10 6.06 4.74
N GLY A 29 6.14 6.10 5.65
CA GLY A 29 6.21 6.92 6.86
C GLY A 29 6.92 6.27 8.05
N ASN A 30 6.97 4.95 8.05
CA ASN A 30 7.60 4.14 9.10
C ASN A 30 8.04 2.80 8.53
N ASP A 31 9.01 2.16 9.16
CA ASP A 31 9.36 0.78 8.81
C ASP A 31 8.14 -0.12 9.03
N PRO A 32 7.89 -1.11 8.16
CA PRO A 32 6.74 -1.99 8.31
C PRO A 32 6.74 -2.72 9.65
N GLU A 33 5.60 -2.70 10.31
CA GLU A 33 5.35 -3.54 11.48
C GLU A 33 4.90 -4.91 11.01
N VAL A 34 5.71 -5.93 11.33
CA VAL A 34 5.52 -7.29 10.85
C VAL A 34 5.07 -8.19 12.00
N ARG A 35 4.04 -8.97 11.74
CA ARG A 35 3.53 -9.99 12.66
C ARG A 35 3.34 -11.31 11.94
N TYR A 36 3.61 -12.39 12.66
CA TYR A 36 3.32 -13.75 12.20
C TYR A 36 2.13 -14.28 12.98
N LEU A 37 1.08 -14.61 12.25
CA LEU A 37 -0.12 -15.24 12.81
C LEU A 37 0.07 -16.74 12.96
N ASP A 38 -0.93 -17.41 13.53
CA ASP A 38 -0.96 -18.86 13.59
C ASP A 38 -0.77 -19.47 12.20
N ARG A 39 -0.05 -20.57 12.10
CA ARG A 39 0.36 -21.23 10.85
C ARG A 39 1.37 -20.45 10.00
N GLY A 40 2.05 -19.46 10.60
CA GLY A 40 3.14 -18.74 9.93
C GLY A 40 2.69 -17.72 8.87
N VAL A 41 1.42 -17.31 8.88
CA VAL A 41 0.94 -16.26 7.96
C VAL A 41 1.52 -14.93 8.37
N CYS A 42 2.29 -14.31 7.48
CA CYS A 42 2.90 -13.01 7.69
C CYS A 42 1.93 -11.88 7.34
N ILE A 43 1.81 -10.91 8.23
CA ILE A 43 1.10 -9.64 7.99
C ILE A 43 2.05 -8.49 8.28
N ALA A 44 2.06 -7.50 7.42
CA ALA A 44 2.79 -6.26 7.64
C ALA A 44 1.88 -5.06 7.44
N ASN A 45 2.13 -4.00 8.19
CA ASN A 45 1.44 -2.73 7.98
C ASN A 45 2.42 -1.56 8.10
N PHE A 46 2.10 -0.50 7.36
CA PHE A 46 2.82 0.75 7.43
C PHE A 46 1.92 1.89 6.97
N ASN A 47 2.37 3.12 7.22
CA ASN A 47 1.70 4.33 6.76
C ASN A 47 2.40 4.89 5.53
N LEU A 48 1.62 5.29 4.55
CA LEU A 48 2.08 5.91 3.31
C LEU A 48 1.58 7.36 3.25
N ALA A 49 2.50 8.29 3.03
CA ALA A 49 2.17 9.70 2.87
C ALA A 49 2.03 10.06 1.38
N THR A 50 0.90 10.66 1.03
CA THR A 50 0.73 11.36 -0.25
C THR A 50 0.59 12.84 0.02
N THR A 51 1.39 13.67 -0.67
CA THR A 51 1.42 15.11 -0.42
C THR A 51 1.03 15.87 -1.68
N GLU A 52 0.01 16.71 -1.54
CA GLU A 52 -0.30 17.75 -2.52
C GLU A 52 0.53 18.97 -2.19
N ARG A 53 1.33 19.43 -3.14
CA ARG A 53 2.16 20.61 -2.93
C ARG A 53 1.30 21.86 -2.88
N GLY A 54 1.60 22.72 -1.91
CA GLY A 54 1.07 24.05 -1.84
C GLY A 54 1.62 24.95 -2.96
N TYR A 55 1.08 26.12 -3.05
CA TYR A 55 1.45 27.10 -4.07
C TYR A 55 1.26 28.52 -3.54
N THR A 56 1.81 29.49 -4.26
CA THR A 56 1.60 30.90 -3.97
C THR A 56 0.60 31.48 -4.98
N MET A 57 -0.47 32.06 -4.47
CA MET A 57 -1.49 32.72 -5.28
C MET A 57 -0.95 34.04 -5.86
N GLN A 58 -1.60 34.56 -6.90
CA GLN A 58 -1.19 35.84 -7.53
C GLN A 58 -1.21 37.02 -6.56
N ASN A 59 -2.09 36.98 -5.56
CA ASN A 59 -2.15 38.02 -4.51
C ASN A 59 -1.10 37.89 -3.40
N GLY A 60 -0.17 36.92 -3.52
CA GLY A 60 0.85 36.63 -2.52
C GLY A 60 0.46 35.71 -1.39
N THR A 61 -0.80 35.24 -1.35
CA THR A 61 -1.26 34.29 -0.36
C THR A 61 -0.59 32.91 -0.59
N GLN A 62 -0.01 32.36 0.46
CA GLN A 62 0.60 31.02 0.42
C GLN A 62 -0.41 29.96 0.82
N VAL A 63 -0.59 28.96 -0.05
CA VAL A 63 -1.37 27.75 0.24
C VAL A 63 -0.37 26.65 0.65
N PRO A 64 -0.47 26.11 1.87
CA PRO A 64 0.48 25.11 2.36
C PRO A 64 0.33 23.77 1.69
N ASP A 65 1.35 22.91 1.83
CA ASP A 65 1.28 21.49 1.47
C ASP A 65 0.24 20.77 2.31
N VAL A 66 -0.47 19.82 1.70
CA VAL A 66 -1.43 18.96 2.39
C VAL A 66 -0.99 17.51 2.25
N THR A 67 -0.80 16.83 3.37
CA THR A 67 -0.40 15.43 3.42
C THR A 67 -1.55 14.56 3.93
N GLU A 68 -1.87 13.52 3.16
CA GLU A 68 -2.78 12.47 3.56
C GLU A 68 -1.98 11.22 3.96
N TRP A 69 -2.38 10.61 5.07
CA TRP A 69 -1.79 9.38 5.57
C TRP A 69 -2.69 8.19 5.31
N HIS A 70 -2.14 7.19 4.62
CA HIS A 70 -2.87 5.98 4.25
C HIS A 70 -2.32 4.78 5.02
N SER A 71 -3.20 4.00 5.63
CA SER A 71 -2.84 2.73 6.26
C SER A 71 -2.78 1.64 5.20
N ILE A 72 -1.60 1.06 5.02
CA ILE A 72 -1.35 -0.01 4.06
C ILE A 72 -1.15 -1.33 4.80
N VAL A 73 -1.84 -2.36 4.35
CA VAL A 73 -1.74 -3.72 4.91
C VAL A 73 -1.27 -4.67 3.83
N LEU A 74 -0.32 -5.51 4.19
CA LEU A 74 0.30 -6.51 3.33
C LEU A 74 0.10 -7.90 3.93
N TRP A 75 -0.17 -8.88 3.07
CA TRP A 75 -0.38 -10.26 3.47
C TRP A 75 0.63 -11.19 2.81
N ARG A 76 1.07 -12.20 3.55
CA ARG A 76 1.84 -13.34 3.04
C ARG A 76 3.13 -12.93 2.34
N ASN A 77 3.32 -13.32 1.11
CA ASN A 77 4.55 -13.07 0.36
C ASN A 77 4.91 -11.58 0.25
N LEU A 78 3.91 -10.73 0.08
CA LEU A 78 4.13 -9.28 0.00
C LEU A 78 4.56 -8.70 1.34
N ALA A 79 4.03 -9.23 2.46
CA ALA A 79 4.46 -8.85 3.81
C ALA A 79 5.89 -9.30 4.09
N GLU A 80 6.26 -10.52 3.69
CA GLU A 80 7.62 -11.04 3.82
C GLU A 80 8.63 -10.24 2.98
N TRP A 81 8.24 -9.88 1.78
CA TRP A 81 9.03 -8.99 0.92
C TRP A 81 9.25 -7.63 1.58
N ALA A 82 8.21 -7.04 2.15
CA ALA A 82 8.29 -5.74 2.83
C ALA A 82 9.19 -5.78 4.06
N GLU A 83 9.16 -6.88 4.81
CA GLU A 83 10.05 -7.09 5.96
C GLU A 83 11.52 -6.99 5.55
N GLN A 84 11.87 -7.55 4.40
CA GLN A 84 13.25 -7.54 3.92
C GLN A 84 13.67 -6.23 3.26
N TYR A 85 12.78 -5.62 2.48
CA TYR A 85 13.19 -4.58 1.52
C TYR A 85 12.59 -3.20 1.79
N LEU A 86 11.41 -3.13 2.41
CA LEU A 86 10.72 -1.86 2.57
C LEU A 86 11.17 -1.13 3.83
N ARG A 87 11.53 0.16 3.68
CA ARG A 87 11.99 0.99 4.79
C ARG A 87 11.40 2.39 4.71
N LYS A 88 11.36 3.05 5.86
CA LYS A 88 10.96 4.44 6.00
C LYS A 88 11.66 5.34 4.98
N SER A 89 10.94 6.32 4.45
CA SER A 89 11.39 7.32 3.48
C SER A 89 11.58 6.82 2.06
N MET A 90 11.38 5.56 1.79
CA MET A 90 11.33 5.06 0.41
C MET A 90 10.11 5.60 -0.32
N LYS A 91 10.26 5.90 -1.59
CA LYS A 91 9.14 6.24 -2.48
C LYS A 91 8.65 4.99 -3.18
N ILE A 92 7.37 4.73 -3.09
CA ILE A 92 6.77 3.50 -3.63
C ILE A 92 5.50 3.79 -4.43
N TYR A 93 5.22 2.87 -5.35
CA TYR A 93 3.95 2.74 -6.04
C TYR A 93 3.16 1.59 -5.39
N VAL A 94 1.90 1.82 -5.09
CA VAL A 94 1.01 0.82 -4.47
C VAL A 94 -0.27 0.71 -5.27
N GLU A 95 -0.65 -0.51 -5.61
CA GLU A 95 -1.98 -0.86 -6.06
C GLU A 95 -2.65 -1.75 -5.02
N GLY A 96 -3.92 -1.52 -4.79
CA GLY A 96 -4.68 -2.33 -3.86
C GLY A 96 -6.15 -2.00 -3.87
N LYS A 97 -6.81 -2.37 -2.80
CA LYS A 97 -8.25 -2.15 -2.59
C LYS A 97 -8.51 -1.62 -1.19
N LEU A 98 -9.61 -0.90 -1.04
CA LEU A 98 -10.10 -0.49 0.27
C LEU A 98 -10.75 -1.66 0.98
N LYS A 99 -10.44 -1.81 2.24
CA LYS A 99 -11.09 -2.78 3.13
C LYS A 99 -11.34 -2.14 4.49
N THR A 100 -12.58 -2.19 4.95
CA THR A 100 -12.95 -1.73 6.27
C THR A 100 -13.12 -2.93 7.19
N ARG A 101 -12.41 -2.91 8.31
CA ARG A 101 -12.61 -3.86 9.39
C ARG A 101 -13.29 -3.20 10.57
N ALA A 102 -14.10 -3.97 11.27
CA ALA A 102 -14.77 -3.53 12.48
C ALA A 102 -14.37 -4.43 13.65
N TRP A 103 -14.23 -3.84 14.82
CA TRP A 103 -13.97 -4.58 16.06
C TRP A 103 -14.67 -3.87 17.22
N GLU A 104 -14.85 -4.59 18.29
CA GLU A 104 -15.44 -4.05 19.49
C GLU A 104 -14.35 -3.79 20.53
N LYS A 105 -14.36 -2.60 21.13
CA LYS A 105 -13.47 -2.21 22.21
C LYS A 105 -14.25 -1.40 23.23
N ASP A 106 -14.21 -1.83 24.50
CA ASP A 106 -14.89 -1.14 25.62
C ASP A 106 -16.40 -0.92 25.37
N GLY A 107 -17.06 -1.92 24.76
CA GLY A 107 -18.50 -1.86 24.42
C GLY A 107 -18.84 -0.99 23.20
N GLN A 108 -17.83 -0.44 22.52
CA GLN A 108 -18.01 0.39 21.32
C GLN A 108 -17.49 -0.33 20.07
N VAL A 109 -18.28 -0.28 19.00
CA VAL A 109 -17.85 -0.74 17.68
C VAL A 109 -16.95 0.32 17.06
N ARG A 110 -15.72 -0.08 16.72
CA ARG A 110 -14.76 0.75 16.01
C ARG A 110 -14.54 0.22 14.60
N ARG A 111 -14.31 1.13 13.67
CA ARG A 111 -14.06 0.80 12.26
C ARG A 111 -12.79 1.49 11.78
N LYS A 112 -12.05 0.80 10.94
CA LYS A 112 -10.89 1.35 10.27
C LYS A 112 -10.87 0.91 8.81
N THR A 113 -10.75 1.86 7.91
CA THR A 113 -10.56 1.60 6.49
C THR A 113 -9.08 1.58 6.18
N GLU A 114 -8.63 0.50 5.60
CA GLU A 114 -7.25 0.24 5.23
C GLU A 114 -7.15 -0.08 3.74
N ILE A 115 -5.95 0.06 3.19
CA ILE A 115 -5.65 -0.35 1.83
C ILE A 115 -4.93 -1.68 1.90
N VAL A 116 -5.54 -2.72 1.36
CA VAL A 116 -4.89 -4.03 1.20
C VAL A 116 -4.13 -3.99 -0.11
N ALA A 117 -2.80 -4.00 -0.03
CA ALA A 117 -1.96 -3.92 -1.20
C ALA A 117 -1.92 -5.24 -1.97
N GLU A 118 -1.97 -5.14 -3.28
CA GLU A 118 -1.88 -6.27 -4.22
C GLU A 118 -0.57 -6.23 -5.01
N ASN A 119 -0.03 -5.03 -5.25
CA ASN A 119 1.23 -4.82 -5.93
C ASN A 119 1.95 -3.60 -5.34
N ILE A 120 3.25 -3.74 -5.12
CA ILE A 120 4.12 -2.66 -4.66
C ILE A 120 5.38 -2.65 -5.49
N GLN A 121 5.82 -1.44 -5.87
CA GLN A 121 7.11 -1.24 -6.51
C GLN A 121 7.87 -0.11 -5.82
N ILE A 122 9.14 -0.31 -5.54
CA ILE A 122 10.01 0.73 -5.02
C ILE A 122 10.48 1.60 -6.19
N LEU A 123 10.17 2.90 -6.11
CA LEU A 123 10.54 3.89 -7.13
C LEU A 123 11.81 4.63 -6.77
N TYR A 124 12.08 4.81 -5.48
CA TYR A 124 13.25 5.51 -4.99
C TYR A 124 13.66 5.00 -3.61
N LYS A 125 14.94 4.75 -3.44
CA LYS A 125 15.57 4.40 -2.16
C LYS A 125 16.49 5.54 -1.73
N PRO A 126 16.35 6.07 -0.52
CA PRO A 126 17.34 6.98 0.05
C PRO A 126 18.75 6.38 0.04
N GLU A 127 19.76 7.24 -0.08
CA GLU A 127 21.15 6.81 -0.25
C GLU A 127 21.66 5.88 0.86
N GLN A 128 21.19 6.08 2.08
CA GLN A 128 21.55 5.23 3.22
C GLN A 128 21.25 3.74 2.99
N TYR A 129 20.16 3.43 2.27
CA TYR A 129 19.78 2.05 1.95
C TYR A 129 20.53 1.51 0.72
N ARG A 130 20.86 2.37 -0.24
CA ARG A 130 21.65 2.02 -1.41
C ARG A 130 23.07 1.63 -1.07
N ARG A 131 23.69 2.28 -0.08
CA ARG A 131 25.06 1.98 0.38
C ARG A 131 25.16 0.60 1.03
N GLN A 132 24.14 0.17 1.76
CA GLN A 132 24.12 -1.14 2.40
C GLN A 132 24.11 -2.29 1.38
N GLU A 133 23.39 -2.15 0.29
CA GLU A 133 23.35 -3.16 -0.79
C GLU A 133 24.72 -3.33 -1.45
N ASN A 134 25.40 -2.23 -1.77
CA ASN A 134 26.73 -2.26 -2.38
C ASN A 134 27.79 -2.92 -1.48
N THR A 135 27.65 -2.78 -0.16
CA THR A 135 28.59 -3.40 0.80
C THR A 135 28.37 -4.91 0.89
N THR A 136 27.16 -5.38 0.68
CA THR A 136 26.83 -6.81 0.72
C THR A 136 27.30 -7.52 -0.54
N GLU A 137 27.17 -6.88 -1.71
CA GLU A 137 27.65 -7.44 -2.99
C GLU A 137 29.19 -7.58 -3.02
N THR A 138 29.92 -6.64 -2.43
CA THR A 138 31.39 -6.70 -2.38
C THR A 138 31.90 -7.83 -1.47
N ARG A 139 31.13 -8.23 -0.46
CA ARG A 139 31.49 -9.33 0.44
C ARG A 139 31.25 -10.72 -0.15
N THR A 140 30.41 -10.82 -1.16
CA THR A 140 30.07 -12.11 -1.79
C THR A 140 31.05 -12.48 -2.90
N GLN A 141 31.94 -11.56 -3.33
CA GLN A 141 32.95 -11.79 -4.36
C GLN A 141 34.37 -12.09 -3.81
N GLU A 142 34.53 -12.11 -2.51
CA GLU A 142 35.74 -12.59 -1.84
C GLU A 142 35.55 -14.01 -1.27
#